data_6bd13813236f92a207e74113f2954c4d
#
_entry.id   6bd13813236f92a207e74113f2954c4d
#
_cell.length_a   1.000
_cell.length_b   1.000
_cell.length_c   1.000
_cell.angle_alpha   90.00
_cell.angle_beta   90.00
_cell.angle_gamma   90.00
#
_symmetry.space_group_name_H-M   'P 1'
#
loop_
_entity.id
_entity.type
_entity.pdbx_description
1 polymer ?
#
loop_
_entity_poly.entity_id
_entity_poly.type
_entity_poly.pdbx_seq_one_letter_code
_entity_poly.pdbx_strand_id
1 'polypeptide(L)'
;MTKFSKLPFILSLSTLALASCAMGENVDSADAGAAGATADVALSIDPMGEFNEPWAIEFAPGTNMLFITEKSGALKFIDTAANDGAGRMGSVSGVPEVAYGGQGGLGDIVFLESEAGADIGERTVYLSWAEMGDGGTRGAAVGRGTLSCAAADACAISGLEVIWRQAPKVEGRGQYSHRISVSPDEQHLFIASGDRKKQTPAQDTTNTLGSIVRLNLDGTPAEGNPMADQGGVTAQIWSYGHRNILGMDFDSEGRLWEIEHGPAGGDELNLVKEGQNYGWPTRSYGENYNGDPIPDHTEDDGFAKPAAHWTPVIAPGDMIIYSGDMFGPWQGDAIIAGLVSQGLVRVELDGETAAEAERYDMGARIRSVEEGPDGSIWIAEDGPEGRILKLSAQ
;
A
#
# COMPACT_ATOMS: atom_id res chain seq x y z
N MET A 1 -38.29 32.09 43.58
CA MET A 1 -37.74 33.06 44.55
C MET A 1 -36.40 32.51 44.97
N THR A 2 -35.30 32.99 44.52
CA THR A 2 -34.52 34.13 44.89
C THR A 2 -33.43 34.40 43.81
N LYS A 3 -33.38 35.65 43.37
CA LYS A 3 -32.37 36.23 42.46
C LYS A 3 -31.10 36.50 43.26
N PHE A 4 -29.90 36.41 42.63
CA PHE A 4 -28.71 37.25 42.81
C PHE A 4 -27.81 37.05 41.63
N SER A 5 -27.58 38.03 40.82
CA SER A 5 -26.87 39.28 40.83
C SER A 5 -25.49 39.14 40.10
N LYS A 6 -25.39 39.80 38.95
CA LYS A 6 -24.15 40.04 38.19
C LYS A 6 -23.31 41.11 38.85
N LEU A 7 -21.96 40.96 38.78
CA LEU A 7 -21.06 42.10 38.82
C LEU A 7 -19.85 41.82 37.93
N PRO A 8 -19.35 42.82 37.20
CA PRO A 8 -18.23 42.66 36.27
C PRO A 8 -16.90 42.98 36.97
N PHE A 9 -15.80 42.39 36.54
CA PHE A 9 -14.48 42.82 36.88
C PHE A 9 -13.72 43.39 35.70
N ILE A 10 -13.15 44.54 35.94
CA ILE A 10 -12.56 45.50 35.02
C ILE A 10 -11.06 45.15 34.75
N LEU A 11 -10.67 45.38 33.50
CA LEU A 11 -9.31 45.38 32.96
C LEU A 11 -8.35 46.29 33.73
N SER A 12 -7.11 45.89 33.89
CA SER A 12 -5.98 46.81 33.97
C SER A 12 -4.79 46.28 33.15
N LEU A 13 -4.48 47.04 32.11
CA LEU A 13 -3.25 47.00 31.33
C LEU A 13 -2.10 47.52 32.21
N SER A 14 -0.96 46.84 32.18
CA SER A 14 0.33 47.40 32.61
C SER A 14 1.40 47.02 31.60
N THR A 15 1.77 47.99 30.80
CA THR A 15 2.97 47.99 29.95
C THR A 15 4.21 48.23 30.81
N LEU A 16 5.23 47.38 30.69
CA LEU A 16 6.58 47.71 31.08
C LEU A 16 7.55 47.38 29.94
N ALA A 17 8.07 48.44 29.35
CA ALA A 17 9.19 48.38 28.42
C ALA A 17 10.49 48.43 29.23
N LEU A 18 11.39 47.53 28.95
CA LEU A 18 12.80 47.68 29.34
C LEU A 18 13.69 47.31 28.16
N ALA A 19 14.34 48.30 27.63
CA ALA A 19 15.43 48.20 26.67
C ALA A 19 16.72 47.83 27.41
N SER A 20 17.50 46.91 26.83
CA SER A 20 18.94 46.86 27.14
C SER A 20 19.69 46.38 25.90
N CYS A 21 20.77 47.11 25.63
CA CYS A 21 21.66 47.07 24.48
C CYS A 21 22.55 45.83 24.44
N ALA A 22 22.72 45.35 23.22
CA ALA A 22 23.94 44.98 22.48
C ALA A 22 25.16 44.40 23.20
N MET A 23 25.58 43.24 22.72
CA MET A 23 26.94 42.99 22.20
C MET A 23 26.84 41.83 21.22
N GLY A 24 27.36 42.02 20.01
CA GLY A 24 27.32 41.02 18.95
C GLY A 24 28.47 40.01 19.08
N GLU A 25 28.21 38.82 18.64
CA GLU A 25 29.21 37.94 18.07
C GLU A 25 28.65 37.39 16.77
N ASN A 26 29.35 37.69 15.68
CA ASN A 26 29.13 37.09 14.37
C ASN A 26 29.49 35.61 14.45
N VAL A 27 28.49 34.75 14.30
CA VAL A 27 28.71 33.37 13.92
C VAL A 27 28.35 33.28 12.46
N ASP A 28 29.32 32.97 11.60
CA ASP A 28 29.18 32.73 10.20
C ASP A 28 28.09 31.65 10.02
N SER A 29 26.97 32.05 9.43
CA SER A 29 26.00 31.14 8.89
C SER A 29 26.61 30.49 7.65
N ALA A 30 27.04 29.22 7.79
CA ALA A 30 27.33 28.38 6.66
C ALA A 30 26.08 28.33 5.78
N ASP A 31 26.29 28.72 4.55
CA ASP A 31 25.33 28.68 3.43
C ASP A 31 24.83 27.22 3.28
N ALA A 32 23.64 26.93 3.81
CA ALA A 32 22.92 25.72 3.49
C ALA A 32 22.46 25.90 2.04
N GLY A 33 23.13 25.22 1.15
CA GLY A 33 22.80 25.21 -0.28
C GLY A 33 21.28 25.00 -0.43
N ALA A 34 20.64 25.91 -1.15
CA ALA A 34 19.27 25.80 -1.55
C ALA A 34 19.12 24.48 -2.32
N ALA A 35 18.51 23.49 -1.68
CA ALA A 35 17.89 22.38 -2.38
C ALA A 35 16.93 23.03 -3.39
N GLY A 36 17.10 22.73 -4.66
CA GLY A 36 16.25 23.27 -5.72
C GLY A 36 14.80 22.96 -5.37
N ALA A 37 13.99 24.01 -5.24
CA ALA A 37 12.54 23.86 -5.11
C ALA A 37 12.08 23.10 -6.38
N THR A 38 11.72 21.83 -6.21
CA THR A 38 10.96 21.10 -7.23
C THR A 38 9.64 21.86 -7.38
N ALA A 39 9.35 22.31 -8.60
CA ALA A 39 8.10 23.04 -8.85
C ALA A 39 6.94 22.10 -8.49
N ASP A 40 6.04 22.58 -7.60
CA ASP A 40 4.78 21.88 -7.30
C ASP A 40 4.09 21.52 -8.62
N VAL A 41 3.87 20.23 -8.87
CA VAL A 41 3.13 19.79 -10.05
C VAL A 41 1.66 20.02 -9.79
N ALA A 42 1.06 20.94 -10.55
CA ALA A 42 -0.38 21.17 -10.47
C ALA A 42 -1.13 19.97 -11.07
N LEU A 43 -2.12 19.45 -10.30
CA LEU A 43 -2.90 18.28 -10.69
C LEU A 43 -4.24 18.69 -11.31
N SER A 44 -4.61 18.07 -12.44
CA SER A 44 -5.99 17.95 -12.89
C SER A 44 -6.58 16.66 -12.32
N ILE A 45 -7.82 16.71 -11.85
CA ILE A 45 -8.49 15.57 -11.21
C ILE A 45 -9.81 15.30 -11.92
N ASP A 46 -9.91 14.16 -12.58
CA ASP A 46 -11.07 13.75 -13.35
C ASP A 46 -11.75 12.53 -12.72
N PRO A 47 -13.02 12.62 -12.25
CA PRO A 47 -13.74 11.48 -11.70
C PRO A 47 -14.18 10.52 -12.81
N MET A 48 -13.87 9.22 -12.64
CA MET A 48 -14.16 8.17 -13.63
C MET A 48 -15.27 7.21 -13.20
N GLY A 49 -15.74 7.30 -11.96
CA GLY A 49 -16.84 6.48 -11.46
C GLY A 49 -16.80 6.27 -9.95
N GLU A 50 -17.86 5.65 -9.42
CA GLU A 50 -18.04 5.33 -8.01
C GLU A 50 -18.19 3.82 -7.82
N PHE A 51 -17.54 3.27 -6.78
CA PHE A 51 -17.48 1.86 -6.47
C PHE A 51 -17.72 1.61 -4.98
N ASN A 52 -18.15 0.39 -4.64
CA ASN A 52 -18.47 0.07 -3.26
C ASN A 52 -17.27 -0.55 -2.54
N GLU A 53 -16.63 0.22 -1.66
CA GLU A 53 -15.41 -0.18 -0.94
C GLU A 53 -14.31 -0.72 -1.90
N PRO A 54 -13.86 0.09 -2.92
CA PRO A 54 -12.78 -0.35 -3.80
C PRO A 54 -11.54 -0.63 -2.95
N TRP A 55 -10.80 -1.71 -3.29
CA TRP A 55 -9.64 -2.12 -2.50
C TRP A 55 -8.34 -2.05 -3.30
N ALA A 56 -8.33 -2.56 -4.52
CA ALA A 56 -7.22 -2.45 -5.46
C ALA A 56 -7.71 -2.03 -6.84
N ILE A 57 -6.86 -1.34 -7.57
CA ILE A 57 -7.04 -1.00 -8.98
C ILE A 57 -5.81 -1.43 -9.75
N GLU A 58 -5.99 -1.93 -10.98
CA GLU A 58 -4.91 -2.45 -11.81
C GLU A 58 -5.26 -2.35 -13.28
N PHE A 59 -4.40 -1.81 -14.11
CA PHE A 59 -4.57 -1.85 -15.56
C PHE A 59 -4.16 -3.21 -16.13
N ALA A 60 -4.98 -3.77 -17.01
CA ALA A 60 -4.51 -4.90 -17.81
C ALA A 60 -3.46 -4.40 -18.81
N PRO A 61 -2.23 -4.94 -18.80
CA PRO A 61 -1.10 -4.42 -19.53
C PRO A 61 -1.35 -4.24 -21.04
N GLY A 62 -0.97 -3.06 -21.56
CA GLY A 62 -1.16 -2.68 -22.96
C GLY A 62 -2.59 -2.31 -23.37
N THR A 63 -3.54 -2.30 -22.43
CA THR A 63 -4.94 -1.91 -22.66
C THR A 63 -5.30 -0.61 -21.93
N ASN A 64 -6.52 -0.12 -22.19
CA ASN A 64 -7.14 0.96 -21.40
C ASN A 64 -8.16 0.41 -20.38
N MET A 65 -8.06 -0.86 -19.98
CA MET A 65 -9.00 -1.48 -19.06
C MET A 65 -8.42 -1.46 -17.64
N LEU A 66 -9.01 -0.62 -16.78
CA LEU A 66 -8.72 -0.57 -15.35
C LEU A 66 -9.66 -1.51 -14.62
N PHE A 67 -9.12 -2.51 -13.93
CA PHE A 67 -9.86 -3.44 -13.08
C PHE A 67 -9.91 -2.92 -11.66
N ILE A 68 -11.04 -3.11 -10.99
CA ILE A 68 -11.31 -2.63 -9.63
C ILE A 68 -11.89 -3.77 -8.80
N THR A 69 -11.19 -4.14 -7.73
CA THR A 69 -11.72 -5.07 -6.73
C THR A 69 -12.55 -4.31 -5.71
N GLU A 70 -13.73 -4.83 -5.38
CA GLU A 70 -14.54 -4.36 -4.27
C GLU A 70 -14.45 -5.35 -3.11
N LYS A 71 -14.20 -4.89 -1.89
CA LYS A 71 -14.05 -5.76 -0.70
C LYS A 71 -15.16 -6.78 -0.53
N SER A 72 -16.38 -6.45 -0.94
CA SER A 72 -17.53 -7.35 -0.87
C SER A 72 -17.40 -8.63 -1.71
N GLY A 73 -16.42 -8.70 -2.63
CA GLY A 73 -16.17 -9.83 -3.51
C GLY A 73 -16.58 -9.57 -4.97
N ALA A 74 -16.98 -8.35 -5.33
CA ALA A 74 -17.18 -8.00 -6.72
C ALA A 74 -15.86 -7.58 -7.38
N LEU A 75 -15.68 -7.94 -8.65
CA LEU A 75 -14.63 -7.44 -9.53
C LEU A 75 -15.30 -6.74 -10.71
N LYS A 76 -14.90 -5.49 -10.92
CA LYS A 76 -15.41 -4.59 -11.95
C LYS A 76 -14.28 -4.08 -12.82
N PHE A 77 -14.61 -3.39 -13.91
CA PHE A 77 -13.63 -2.69 -14.71
C PHE A 77 -14.21 -1.43 -15.34
N ILE A 78 -13.32 -0.53 -15.74
CA ILE A 78 -13.60 0.63 -16.59
C ILE A 78 -12.74 0.47 -17.85
N ASP A 79 -13.36 0.44 -19.03
CA ASP A 79 -12.66 0.68 -20.29
C ASP A 79 -12.56 2.20 -20.47
N THR A 80 -11.42 2.76 -20.10
CA THR A 80 -11.21 4.20 -19.95
C THR A 80 -11.17 4.95 -21.28
N ALA A 81 -10.91 4.25 -22.39
CA ALA A 81 -10.93 4.83 -23.74
C ALA A 81 -12.32 4.84 -24.40
N ALA A 82 -13.28 4.11 -23.83
CA ALA A 82 -14.62 4.04 -24.37
C ALA A 82 -15.38 5.38 -24.20
N ASN A 83 -16.38 5.61 -25.09
CA ASN A 83 -17.28 6.78 -25.01
C ASN A 83 -16.52 8.12 -25.02
N ASP A 84 -15.54 8.27 -25.90
CA ASP A 84 -14.70 9.47 -26.04
C ASP A 84 -14.00 9.87 -24.71
N GLY A 85 -13.54 8.86 -23.92
CA GLY A 85 -12.86 9.04 -22.65
C GLY A 85 -13.78 9.16 -21.42
N ALA A 86 -15.11 9.11 -21.60
CA ALA A 86 -16.04 9.07 -20.46
C ALA A 86 -16.09 7.72 -19.75
N GLY A 87 -15.43 6.72 -20.32
CA GLY A 87 -15.35 5.37 -19.79
C GLY A 87 -16.59 4.52 -20.02
N ARG A 88 -16.41 3.21 -19.94
CA ARG A 88 -17.51 2.23 -19.94
C ARG A 88 -17.24 1.22 -18.83
N MET A 89 -18.18 1.11 -17.90
CA MET A 89 -18.10 0.15 -16.81
C MET A 89 -18.54 -1.25 -17.25
N GLY A 90 -17.90 -2.25 -16.66
CA GLY A 90 -18.26 -3.64 -16.81
C GLY A 90 -18.03 -4.44 -15.54
N SER A 91 -18.36 -5.72 -15.60
CA SER A 91 -18.21 -6.63 -14.46
C SER A 91 -17.48 -7.92 -14.87
N VAL A 92 -16.86 -8.55 -13.88
CA VAL A 92 -16.14 -9.81 -14.04
C VAL A 92 -16.82 -10.89 -13.19
N SER A 93 -17.17 -12.00 -13.80
CA SER A 93 -17.67 -13.19 -13.11
C SER A 93 -16.55 -14.19 -12.84
N GLY A 94 -16.83 -15.25 -12.05
CA GLY A 94 -15.83 -16.28 -11.73
C GLY A 94 -14.86 -15.89 -10.60
N VAL A 95 -15.16 -14.84 -9.86
CA VAL A 95 -14.42 -14.42 -8.63
C VAL A 95 -14.72 -15.38 -7.47
N PRO A 96 -13.79 -15.53 -6.50
CA PRO A 96 -13.98 -16.44 -5.37
C PRO A 96 -15.01 -15.90 -4.36
N GLU A 97 -15.57 -16.79 -3.56
CA GLU A 97 -16.28 -16.39 -2.33
C GLU A 97 -15.29 -15.86 -1.30
N VAL A 98 -15.58 -14.71 -0.70
CA VAL A 98 -14.66 -14.01 0.21
C VAL A 98 -15.19 -13.96 1.65
N ALA A 99 -14.30 -14.01 2.62
CA ALA A 99 -14.60 -13.77 4.03
C ALA A 99 -14.70 -12.27 4.30
N TYR A 100 -15.76 -11.63 3.80
CA TYR A 100 -15.99 -10.20 3.92
C TYR A 100 -16.12 -9.73 5.37
N GLY A 101 -15.58 -8.54 5.65
CA GLY A 101 -15.75 -7.77 6.88
C GLY A 101 -14.45 -7.49 7.64
N GLY A 102 -14.46 -6.39 8.38
CA GLY A 102 -13.25 -5.81 8.95
C GLY A 102 -12.31 -5.34 7.83
N GLN A 103 -11.08 -5.86 7.80
CA GLN A 103 -10.11 -5.60 6.72
C GLN A 103 -10.08 -6.73 5.68
N GLY A 104 -10.95 -7.73 5.79
CA GLY A 104 -11.01 -8.85 4.85
C GLY A 104 -12.09 -8.66 3.80
N GLY A 105 -11.87 -9.28 2.65
CA GLY A 105 -12.71 -9.26 1.47
C GLY A 105 -11.94 -9.70 0.26
N LEU A 106 -12.36 -9.30 -0.95
CA LEU A 106 -11.54 -9.37 -2.15
C LEU A 106 -10.42 -8.34 -2.01
N GLY A 107 -9.22 -8.72 -2.36
CA GLY A 107 -8.03 -7.91 -2.20
C GLY A 107 -7.43 -7.53 -3.55
N ASP A 108 -6.21 -7.94 -3.77
CA ASP A 108 -5.41 -7.54 -4.92
C ASP A 108 -5.77 -8.26 -6.20
N ILE A 109 -5.45 -7.63 -7.32
CA ILE A 109 -5.51 -8.19 -8.67
C ILE A 109 -4.23 -7.82 -9.39
N VAL A 110 -3.60 -8.78 -10.07
CA VAL A 110 -2.34 -8.56 -10.80
C VAL A 110 -2.36 -9.34 -12.11
N PHE A 111 -1.78 -8.75 -13.15
CA PHE A 111 -1.57 -9.34 -14.47
C PHE A 111 -0.09 -9.56 -14.76
N LEU A 112 0.23 -10.21 -15.87
CA LEU A 112 1.61 -10.36 -16.36
C LEU A 112 1.87 -9.36 -17.49
N GLU A 113 2.95 -8.59 -17.38
CA GLU A 113 3.37 -7.63 -18.40
C GLU A 113 3.73 -8.30 -19.72
N SER A 114 4.26 -9.52 -19.68
CA SER A 114 4.56 -10.33 -20.87
C SER A 114 3.35 -10.65 -21.73
N GLU A 115 2.14 -10.54 -21.15
CA GLU A 115 0.87 -10.74 -21.88
C GLU A 115 0.30 -9.42 -22.43
N ALA A 116 1.07 -8.30 -22.39
CA ALA A 116 0.63 -7.01 -22.87
C ALA A 116 0.13 -7.05 -24.32
N GLY A 117 -0.97 -6.36 -24.60
CA GLY A 117 -1.54 -6.25 -25.95
C GLY A 117 -2.72 -5.29 -25.97
N ALA A 118 -2.97 -4.67 -27.14
CA ALA A 118 -4.01 -3.64 -27.27
C ALA A 118 -5.43 -4.16 -27.02
N ASP A 119 -5.66 -5.47 -27.27
CA ASP A 119 -6.92 -6.13 -26.96
C ASP A 119 -6.76 -6.92 -25.66
N ILE A 120 -7.81 -6.97 -24.85
CA ILE A 120 -7.79 -7.71 -23.57
C ILE A 120 -7.45 -9.19 -23.75
N GLY A 121 -7.95 -9.84 -24.81
CA GLY A 121 -7.67 -11.23 -25.11
C GLY A 121 -7.93 -12.19 -23.94
N GLU A 122 -7.11 -13.25 -23.85
CA GLU A 122 -6.99 -14.09 -22.65
C GLU A 122 -5.77 -13.65 -21.86
N ARG A 123 -5.94 -13.45 -20.54
CA ARG A 123 -4.89 -12.98 -19.61
C ARG A 123 -4.78 -13.90 -18.41
N THR A 124 -3.58 -14.23 -18.02
CA THR A 124 -3.35 -14.77 -16.68
C THR A 124 -3.68 -13.68 -15.65
N VAL A 125 -4.48 -14.04 -14.66
CA VAL A 125 -4.82 -13.14 -13.56
C VAL A 125 -4.53 -13.81 -12.22
N TYR A 126 -3.93 -13.05 -11.31
CA TYR A 126 -3.79 -13.42 -9.92
C TYR A 126 -4.74 -12.57 -9.09
N LEU A 127 -5.46 -13.21 -8.17
CA LEU A 127 -6.35 -12.55 -7.21
C LEU A 127 -5.96 -12.95 -5.80
N SER A 128 -6.05 -12.00 -4.87
CA SER A 128 -5.98 -12.30 -3.45
C SER A 128 -7.31 -12.04 -2.75
N TRP A 129 -7.57 -12.76 -1.67
CA TRP A 129 -8.77 -12.55 -0.84
C TRP A 129 -8.60 -13.10 0.56
N ALA A 130 -9.46 -12.64 1.46
CA ALA A 130 -9.64 -13.27 2.75
C ALA A 130 -10.51 -14.51 2.59
N GLU A 131 -10.00 -15.69 2.95
CA GLU A 131 -10.66 -16.99 2.85
C GLU A 131 -11.08 -17.52 4.23
N MET A 132 -12.29 -18.07 4.34
CA MET A 132 -12.73 -18.76 5.54
C MET A 132 -11.92 -20.03 5.79
N GLY A 133 -11.74 -20.38 7.06
CA GLY A 133 -11.19 -21.64 7.52
C GLY A 133 -12.13 -22.29 8.53
N ASP A 134 -11.71 -23.44 9.04
CA ASP A 134 -12.47 -24.17 10.05
C ASP A 134 -12.58 -23.41 11.38
N GLY A 135 -13.68 -23.62 12.09
CA GLY A 135 -13.86 -23.05 13.43
C GLY A 135 -13.95 -21.52 13.47
N GLY A 136 -14.27 -20.86 12.35
CA GLY A 136 -14.36 -19.39 12.28
C GLY A 136 -13.02 -18.68 12.07
N THR A 137 -11.97 -19.43 11.78
CA THR A 137 -10.67 -18.88 11.38
C THR A 137 -10.72 -18.27 9.97
N ARG A 138 -9.77 -17.44 9.65
CA ARG A 138 -9.59 -16.80 8.33
C ARG A 138 -8.12 -16.62 8.04
N GLY A 139 -7.78 -16.58 6.76
CA GLY A 139 -6.44 -16.26 6.27
C GLY A 139 -6.51 -15.66 4.89
N ALA A 140 -5.42 -15.06 4.45
CA ALA A 140 -5.26 -14.65 3.07
C ALA A 140 -5.13 -15.89 2.18
N ALA A 141 -5.63 -15.79 0.94
CA ALA A 141 -5.44 -16.76 -0.13
C ALA A 141 -5.11 -16.02 -1.42
N VAL A 142 -4.35 -16.67 -2.30
CA VAL A 142 -4.06 -16.21 -3.65
C VAL A 142 -4.43 -17.30 -4.62
N GLY A 143 -5.13 -16.93 -5.69
CA GLY A 143 -5.49 -17.81 -6.80
C GLY A 143 -5.01 -17.28 -8.13
N ARG A 144 -4.81 -18.21 -9.06
CA ARG A 144 -4.47 -17.96 -10.46
C ARG A 144 -5.59 -18.45 -11.35
N GLY A 145 -5.99 -17.65 -12.33
CA GLY A 145 -7.00 -18.02 -13.32
C GLY A 145 -6.73 -17.39 -14.69
N THR A 146 -7.65 -17.59 -15.62
CA THR A 146 -7.61 -16.94 -16.94
C THR A 146 -8.79 -16.00 -17.07
N LEU A 147 -8.50 -14.70 -17.24
CA LEU A 147 -9.48 -13.68 -17.55
C LEU A 147 -9.74 -13.65 -19.07
N SER A 148 -11.00 -13.54 -19.48
CA SER A 148 -11.38 -13.22 -20.86
C SER A 148 -12.68 -12.42 -20.88
N CYS A 149 -12.88 -11.60 -21.92
CA CYS A 149 -14.07 -10.75 -22.05
C CYS A 149 -14.89 -11.18 -23.28
N ALA A 150 -16.09 -11.69 -23.05
CA ALA A 150 -17.02 -12.11 -24.10
C ALA A 150 -17.83 -10.96 -24.70
N ALA A 151 -17.95 -9.85 -23.97
CA ALA A 151 -18.64 -8.63 -24.39
C ALA A 151 -17.91 -7.41 -23.84
N ALA A 152 -18.22 -6.25 -24.39
CA ALA A 152 -17.56 -4.99 -24.04
C ALA A 152 -17.77 -4.56 -22.58
N ASP A 153 -18.77 -5.10 -21.90
CA ASP A 153 -19.14 -4.82 -20.49
C ASP A 153 -19.13 -6.06 -19.60
N ALA A 154 -18.66 -7.23 -20.12
CA ALA A 154 -18.70 -8.50 -19.40
C ALA A 154 -17.45 -9.33 -19.64
N CYS A 155 -16.71 -9.59 -18.58
CA CYS A 155 -15.56 -10.50 -18.53
C CYS A 155 -15.83 -11.66 -17.55
N ALA A 156 -15.01 -12.68 -17.64
CA ALA A 156 -15.07 -13.82 -16.73
C ALA A 156 -13.68 -14.36 -16.45
N ILE A 157 -13.48 -14.83 -15.22
CA ILE A 157 -12.32 -15.63 -14.85
C ILE A 157 -12.71 -17.09 -14.88
N SER A 158 -11.95 -17.87 -15.62
CA SER A 158 -12.10 -19.32 -15.70
C SER A 158 -10.91 -20.04 -15.10
N GLY A 159 -11.12 -21.27 -14.61
CA GLY A 159 -10.03 -22.09 -14.08
C GLY A 159 -9.31 -21.50 -12.86
N LEU A 160 -10.00 -20.66 -12.06
CA LEU A 160 -9.39 -20.08 -10.86
C LEU A 160 -9.03 -21.18 -9.86
N GLU A 161 -7.75 -21.36 -9.63
CA GLU A 161 -7.20 -22.32 -8.68
C GLU A 161 -6.44 -21.59 -7.57
N VAL A 162 -6.63 -22.00 -6.30
CA VAL A 162 -5.88 -21.45 -5.19
C VAL A 162 -4.47 -22.01 -5.20
N ILE A 163 -3.48 -21.14 -5.40
CA ILE A 163 -2.05 -21.48 -5.46
C ILE A 163 -1.33 -21.23 -4.15
N TRP A 164 -1.87 -20.39 -3.27
CA TRP A 164 -1.26 -20.12 -1.96
C TRP A 164 -2.32 -19.80 -0.89
N ARG A 165 -2.01 -20.16 0.34
CA ARG A 165 -2.80 -19.81 1.54
C ARG A 165 -1.89 -19.42 2.69
N GLN A 166 -2.26 -18.35 3.37
CA GLN A 166 -1.65 -17.98 4.64
C GLN A 166 -1.79 -19.14 5.65
N ALA A 167 -0.72 -19.50 6.29
CA ALA A 167 -0.65 -20.62 7.24
C ALA A 167 -0.04 -20.18 8.58
N PRO A 168 -0.74 -20.42 9.71
CA PRO A 168 -2.10 -20.96 9.79
C PRO A 168 -3.16 -19.90 9.51
N LYS A 169 -4.40 -20.31 9.20
CA LYS A 169 -5.57 -19.46 9.32
C LYS A 169 -5.88 -19.25 10.80
N VAL A 170 -6.24 -18.04 11.18
CA VAL A 170 -6.47 -17.65 12.57
C VAL A 170 -7.78 -16.87 12.75
N GLU A 171 -8.29 -16.79 13.97
CA GLU A 171 -9.43 -15.93 14.28
C GLU A 171 -9.09 -14.44 14.10
N GLY A 172 -10.11 -13.65 13.81
CA GLY A 172 -10.01 -12.21 13.63
C GLY A 172 -10.19 -11.78 12.18
N ARG A 173 -10.42 -10.47 11.97
CA ARG A 173 -10.77 -9.87 10.67
C ARG A 173 -9.85 -8.71 10.29
N GLY A 174 -8.59 -8.76 10.68
CA GLY A 174 -7.64 -7.68 10.41
C GLY A 174 -6.28 -8.16 9.99
N GLN A 175 -5.50 -7.22 9.40
CA GLN A 175 -4.10 -7.36 9.02
C GLN A 175 -3.84 -8.60 8.17
N TYR A 176 -4.54 -8.66 7.03
CA TYR A 176 -4.35 -9.74 6.07
C TYR A 176 -3.14 -9.48 5.15
N SER A 177 -2.80 -8.20 4.94
CA SER A 177 -1.91 -7.73 3.86
C SER A 177 -2.45 -8.18 2.50
N HIS A 178 -1.99 -9.30 2.00
CA HIS A 178 -2.33 -10.00 0.76
C HIS A 178 -2.13 -9.19 -0.54
N ARG A 179 -1.22 -8.21 -0.55
CA ARG A 179 -0.69 -7.61 -1.77
C ARG A 179 0.15 -8.64 -2.52
N ILE A 180 0.10 -8.56 -3.85
CA ILE A 180 0.83 -9.40 -4.77
C ILE A 180 1.71 -8.49 -5.62
N SER A 181 2.98 -8.84 -5.78
CA SER A 181 3.85 -8.21 -6.76
C SER A 181 4.55 -9.29 -7.58
N VAL A 182 4.64 -9.08 -8.90
CA VAL A 182 5.36 -9.98 -9.81
C VAL A 182 6.77 -9.48 -9.98
N SER A 183 7.78 -10.38 -9.91
CA SER A 183 9.16 -9.97 -10.17
C SER A 183 9.33 -9.43 -11.60
N PRO A 184 10.25 -8.47 -11.84
CA PRO A 184 10.42 -7.87 -13.17
C PRO A 184 10.78 -8.86 -14.29
N ASP A 185 11.33 -10.02 -13.94
CA ASP A 185 11.60 -11.14 -14.86
C ASP A 185 10.41 -12.09 -15.04
N GLU A 186 9.32 -11.83 -14.33
CA GLU A 186 8.09 -12.64 -14.28
C GLU A 186 8.30 -14.11 -13.96
N GLN A 187 9.31 -14.42 -13.16
CA GLN A 187 9.55 -15.78 -12.71
C GLN A 187 8.92 -16.04 -11.35
N HIS A 188 8.65 -15.00 -10.56
CA HIS A 188 8.23 -15.14 -9.17
C HIS A 188 7.07 -14.21 -8.79
N LEU A 189 6.25 -14.71 -7.86
CA LEU A 189 5.28 -13.92 -7.10
C LEU A 189 5.84 -13.60 -5.72
N PHE A 190 5.73 -12.35 -5.30
CA PHE A 190 5.92 -11.92 -3.92
C PHE A 190 4.54 -11.63 -3.33
N ILE A 191 4.23 -12.28 -2.21
CA ILE A 191 2.92 -12.14 -1.56
C ILE A 191 3.14 -11.66 -0.13
N ALA A 192 2.55 -10.52 0.20
CA ALA A 192 2.52 -10.02 1.55
C ALA A 192 1.54 -10.81 2.42
N SER A 193 1.97 -11.22 3.59
CA SER A 193 1.20 -12.01 4.54
C SER A 193 1.21 -11.33 5.91
N GLY A 194 0.12 -10.67 6.27
CA GLY A 194 0.03 -9.90 7.50
C GLY A 194 0.04 -10.74 8.78
N ASP A 195 0.36 -10.11 9.90
CA ASP A 195 0.48 -10.76 11.22
C ASP A 195 -0.88 -11.16 11.83
N ARG A 196 -1.99 -10.77 11.19
CA ARG A 196 -3.36 -11.08 11.60
C ARG A 196 -3.69 -10.59 13.03
N LYS A 197 -3.02 -9.52 13.49
CA LYS A 197 -3.08 -8.99 14.86
C LYS A 197 -2.63 -10.00 15.91
N LYS A 198 -1.73 -10.90 15.56
CA LYS A 198 -1.19 -11.91 16.47
C LYS A 198 0.19 -11.55 17.02
N GLN A 199 0.86 -10.56 16.38
CA GLN A 199 2.17 -10.03 16.81
C GLN A 199 3.28 -11.09 16.79
N THR A 200 3.47 -11.82 17.88
CA THR A 200 4.58 -12.78 18.07
C THR A 200 4.83 -13.73 16.91
N PRO A 201 3.81 -14.31 16.22
CA PRO A 201 4.06 -15.16 15.05
C PRO A 201 4.88 -14.52 13.93
N ALA A 202 4.94 -13.20 13.82
CA ALA A 202 5.78 -12.52 12.84
C ALA A 202 7.29 -12.78 13.04
N GLN A 203 7.69 -13.27 14.21
CA GLN A 203 9.08 -13.68 14.51
C GLN A 203 9.32 -15.18 14.40
N ASP A 204 8.31 -15.96 13.98
CA ASP A 204 8.38 -17.42 13.88
C ASP A 204 8.25 -17.86 12.41
N THR A 205 9.34 -18.27 11.80
CA THR A 205 9.41 -18.70 10.41
C THR A 205 8.76 -20.06 10.13
N THR A 206 8.20 -20.74 11.12
CA THR A 206 7.40 -21.98 10.93
C THR A 206 5.95 -21.71 10.50
N ASN A 207 5.59 -20.45 10.33
CA ASN A 207 4.32 -19.96 9.83
C ASN A 207 4.53 -18.79 8.85
N THR A 208 3.48 -18.35 8.14
CA THR A 208 3.59 -17.23 7.18
C THR A 208 3.03 -15.91 7.71
N LEU A 209 2.65 -15.82 8.99
CA LEU A 209 2.10 -14.59 9.56
C LEU A 209 3.21 -13.53 9.74
N GLY A 210 3.00 -12.33 9.18
CA GLY A 210 3.99 -11.26 9.23
C GLY A 210 5.22 -11.51 8.36
N SER A 211 5.01 -12.05 7.15
CA SER A 211 6.09 -12.38 6.21
C SER A 211 5.76 -11.93 4.79
N ILE A 212 6.80 -11.78 3.99
CA ILE A 212 6.69 -11.80 2.53
C ILE A 212 7.12 -13.20 2.08
N VAL A 213 6.31 -13.85 1.26
CA VAL A 213 6.67 -15.14 0.65
C VAL A 213 7.04 -14.92 -0.82
N ARG A 214 8.05 -15.66 -1.32
CA ARG A 214 8.42 -15.72 -2.74
C ARG A 214 8.14 -17.09 -3.30
N LEU A 215 7.31 -17.13 -4.34
CA LEU A 215 6.81 -18.35 -4.98
C LEU A 215 7.08 -18.29 -6.49
N ASN A 216 7.14 -19.45 -7.12
CA ASN A 216 6.98 -19.56 -8.57
C ASN A 216 5.55 -19.15 -8.96
N LEU A 217 5.32 -18.86 -10.25
CA LEU A 217 3.99 -18.45 -10.77
C LEU A 217 2.88 -19.50 -10.57
N ASP A 218 3.23 -20.73 -10.24
CA ASP A 218 2.29 -21.83 -9.92
C ASP A 218 2.02 -21.98 -8.41
N GLY A 219 2.62 -21.12 -7.57
CA GLY A 219 2.48 -21.15 -6.13
C GLY A 219 3.44 -22.10 -5.38
N THR A 220 4.30 -22.82 -6.08
CA THR A 220 5.36 -23.60 -5.42
C THR A 220 6.45 -22.69 -4.84
N PRO A 221 7.09 -23.06 -3.71
CA PRO A 221 8.21 -22.28 -3.18
C PRO A 221 9.31 -22.09 -4.24
N ALA A 222 9.80 -20.86 -4.39
CA ALA A 222 10.85 -20.57 -5.36
C ALA A 222 12.19 -21.17 -4.93
N GLU A 223 12.94 -21.70 -5.90
CA GLU A 223 14.32 -22.11 -5.67
C GLU A 223 15.17 -20.91 -5.26
N GLY A 224 16.11 -21.10 -4.33
CA GLY A 224 16.96 -20.04 -3.81
C GLY A 224 16.29 -19.11 -2.79
N ASN A 225 15.13 -19.45 -2.24
CA ASN A 225 14.63 -18.79 -1.05
C ASN A 225 15.59 -19.00 0.14
N PRO A 226 15.75 -18.01 1.04
CA PRO A 226 16.77 -18.05 2.10
C PRO A 226 16.66 -19.26 3.05
N MET A 227 15.46 -19.84 3.14
CA MET A 227 15.18 -21.00 4.00
C MET A 227 14.59 -22.20 3.21
N ALA A 228 14.88 -22.30 1.91
CA ALA A 228 14.31 -23.32 1.02
C ALA A 228 14.58 -24.76 1.49
N ASP A 229 15.73 -25.02 2.11
CA ASP A 229 16.16 -26.33 2.62
C ASP A 229 15.35 -26.82 3.83
N GLN A 230 14.63 -25.92 4.52
CA GLN A 230 13.81 -26.29 5.67
C GLN A 230 12.46 -26.89 5.28
N GLY A 231 12.02 -26.71 4.02
CA GLY A 231 10.76 -27.25 3.51
C GLY A 231 9.52 -26.65 4.15
N GLY A 232 8.35 -27.16 3.74
CA GLY A 232 7.06 -26.70 4.27
C GLY A 232 6.81 -25.20 4.01
N VAL A 233 6.16 -24.53 4.96
CA VAL A 233 5.85 -23.10 4.86
C VAL A 233 7.09 -22.23 4.97
N THR A 234 8.11 -22.68 5.71
CA THR A 234 9.38 -21.97 5.90
C THR A 234 10.11 -21.76 4.57
N ALA A 235 10.05 -22.75 3.67
CA ALA A 235 10.65 -22.66 2.35
C ALA A 235 10.07 -21.58 1.44
N GLN A 236 8.93 -21.01 1.79
CA GLN A 236 8.26 -19.93 1.03
C GLN A 236 8.76 -18.56 1.41
N ILE A 237 9.31 -18.39 2.63
CA ILE A 237 9.59 -17.10 3.24
C ILE A 237 10.78 -16.44 2.55
N TRP A 238 10.55 -15.19 2.10
CA TRP A 238 11.57 -14.29 1.59
C TRP A 238 12.11 -13.35 2.67
N SER A 239 11.19 -12.73 3.43
CA SER A 239 11.48 -11.88 4.59
C SER A 239 10.39 -12.05 5.66
N TYR A 240 10.64 -11.61 6.89
CA TYR A 240 9.72 -11.77 8.00
C TYR A 240 9.85 -10.63 9.03
N GLY A 241 9.03 -10.64 10.06
CA GLY A 241 9.00 -9.56 11.04
C GLY A 241 8.23 -8.33 10.56
N HIS A 242 7.26 -8.53 9.66
CA HIS A 242 6.34 -7.52 9.16
C HIS A 242 5.02 -7.53 9.93
N ARG A 243 4.31 -6.41 9.89
CA ARG A 243 3.01 -6.27 10.55
C ARG A 243 1.84 -6.36 9.58
N ASN A 244 1.71 -5.38 8.70
CA ASN A 244 0.57 -5.28 7.77
C ASN A 244 0.95 -4.45 6.55
N ILE A 245 1.56 -5.09 5.59
CA ILE A 245 2.01 -4.52 4.32
C ILE A 245 0.79 -4.24 3.46
N LEU A 246 0.65 -3.02 2.93
CA LEU A 246 -0.47 -2.65 2.04
C LEU A 246 -0.06 -2.16 0.67
N GLY A 247 1.22 -1.97 0.39
CA GLY A 247 1.75 -1.71 -0.93
C GLY A 247 3.09 -2.41 -1.12
N MET A 248 3.34 -2.93 -2.32
CA MET A 248 4.63 -3.52 -2.72
C MET A 248 4.85 -3.25 -4.19
N ASP A 249 6.04 -2.77 -4.54
CA ASP A 249 6.41 -2.56 -5.93
C ASP A 249 7.92 -2.68 -6.13
N PHE A 250 8.33 -2.93 -7.37
CA PHE A 250 9.72 -3.02 -7.77
C PHE A 250 10.19 -1.71 -8.40
N ASP A 251 11.36 -1.25 -7.99
CA ASP A 251 12.00 -0.14 -8.67
C ASP A 251 12.72 -0.58 -9.96
N SER A 252 13.22 0.39 -10.72
CA SER A 252 13.89 0.16 -12.01
C SER A 252 15.18 -0.66 -11.90
N GLU A 253 15.74 -0.83 -10.69
CA GLU A 253 16.90 -1.68 -10.42
C GLU A 253 16.50 -3.10 -9.99
N GLY A 254 15.19 -3.38 -9.95
CA GLY A 254 14.63 -4.67 -9.53
C GLY A 254 14.66 -4.90 -8.02
N ARG A 255 14.73 -3.84 -7.22
CA ARG A 255 14.65 -3.92 -5.76
C ARG A 255 13.19 -3.83 -5.34
N LEU A 256 12.75 -4.73 -4.48
CA LEU A 256 11.40 -4.73 -3.94
C LEU A 256 11.29 -3.74 -2.77
N TRP A 257 10.34 -2.83 -2.86
CA TRP A 257 9.95 -1.93 -1.78
C TRP A 257 8.57 -2.32 -1.24
N GLU A 258 8.35 -2.09 0.03
CA GLU A 258 7.03 -2.28 0.65
C GLU A 258 6.72 -1.16 1.63
N ILE A 259 5.42 -0.87 1.79
CA ILE A 259 4.88 0.07 2.77
C ILE A 259 3.93 -0.63 3.71
N GLU A 260 4.13 -0.47 5.02
CA GLU A 260 3.32 -1.14 6.02
C GLU A 260 2.81 -0.23 7.13
N HIS A 261 1.69 -0.64 7.73
CA HIS A 261 1.14 0.02 8.89
C HIS A 261 1.92 -0.31 10.16
N GLY A 262 2.36 0.71 10.87
CA GLY A 262 2.73 0.62 12.27
C GLY A 262 1.51 0.49 13.21
N PRO A 263 1.73 0.39 14.52
CA PRO A 263 0.66 0.43 15.53
C PRO A 263 0.14 1.87 15.75
N ALA A 264 0.35 2.47 16.91
CA ALA A 264 0.06 3.89 17.13
C ALA A 264 1.29 4.73 16.77
N GLY A 265 1.45 5.06 15.49
CA GLY A 265 2.69 5.60 14.89
C GLY A 265 3.51 4.52 14.19
N GLY A 266 4.61 4.92 13.56
CA GLY A 266 5.59 4.01 12.99
C GLY A 266 5.11 3.23 11.77
N ASP A 267 4.35 3.85 10.85
CA ASP A 267 4.22 3.31 9.49
C ASP A 267 5.59 3.34 8.83
N GLU A 268 5.93 2.33 8.03
CA GLU A 268 7.29 2.12 7.55
C GLU A 268 7.34 1.85 6.04
N LEU A 269 8.27 2.53 5.36
CA LEU A 269 8.69 2.19 4.00
C LEU A 269 10.00 1.40 4.08
N ASN A 270 9.97 0.17 3.62
CA ASN A 270 11.06 -0.77 3.72
C ASN A 270 11.61 -1.18 2.35
N LEU A 271 12.93 -1.21 2.21
CA LEU A 271 13.60 -1.95 1.13
C LEU A 271 13.67 -3.42 1.53
N VAL A 272 12.95 -4.27 0.80
CA VAL A 272 12.84 -5.70 1.13
C VAL A 272 14.08 -6.47 0.67
N LYS A 273 14.78 -7.07 1.63
CA LYS A 273 15.98 -7.87 1.39
C LYS A 273 15.79 -9.32 1.78
N GLU A 274 16.41 -10.20 1.03
CA GLU A 274 16.40 -11.65 1.25
C GLU A 274 16.80 -12.04 2.67
N GLY A 275 15.97 -12.85 3.33
CA GLY A 275 16.23 -13.42 4.64
C GLY A 275 16.19 -12.44 5.81
N GLN A 276 15.91 -11.16 5.57
CA GLN A 276 15.92 -10.15 6.61
C GLN A 276 14.67 -10.22 7.51
N ASN A 277 14.88 -9.86 8.78
CA ASN A 277 13.86 -9.69 9.80
C ASN A 277 13.66 -8.20 10.06
N TYR A 278 12.41 -7.69 9.89
CA TYR A 278 12.06 -6.27 10.03
C TYR A 278 11.60 -5.88 11.45
N GLY A 279 11.65 -6.82 12.39
CA GLY A 279 11.59 -6.52 13.83
C GLY A 279 10.23 -6.54 14.47
N TRP A 280 9.11 -6.45 13.73
CA TRP A 280 7.79 -6.51 14.34
C TRP A 280 7.55 -7.84 15.06
N PRO A 281 6.98 -7.87 16.29
CA PRO A 281 6.57 -6.77 17.15
C PRO A 281 7.62 -6.35 18.19
N THR A 282 8.88 -6.74 18.03
CA THR A 282 9.98 -6.51 18.98
C THR A 282 10.53 -5.09 18.88
N ARG A 283 10.43 -4.50 17.69
CA ARG A 283 10.82 -3.13 17.35
C ARG A 283 9.71 -2.46 16.54
N SER A 284 9.55 -1.15 16.72
CA SER A 284 8.67 -0.27 15.92
C SER A 284 8.93 1.17 16.32
N TYR A 285 8.73 2.13 15.42
CA TYR A 285 8.69 3.56 15.73
C TYR A 285 7.31 4.04 16.22
N GLY A 286 6.43 3.11 16.57
CA GLY A 286 5.12 3.36 17.17
C GLY A 286 4.94 2.61 18.49
N GLU A 287 3.85 2.90 19.17
CA GLU A 287 3.48 2.32 20.46
C GLU A 287 2.31 1.36 20.31
N ASN A 288 2.13 0.43 21.26
CA ASN A 288 0.91 -0.37 21.33
C ASN A 288 -0.32 0.55 21.53
N TYR A 289 -1.47 0.16 21.00
CA TYR A 289 -2.71 0.94 21.13
C TYR A 289 -3.21 1.15 22.58
N ASN A 290 -2.70 0.38 23.54
CA ASN A 290 -2.96 0.57 24.98
C ASN A 290 -1.94 1.54 25.63
N GLY A 291 -0.99 2.09 24.87
CA GLY A 291 0.03 2.99 25.35
C GLY A 291 1.29 2.31 25.90
N ASP A 292 1.37 0.98 25.87
CA ASP A 292 2.61 0.28 26.22
C ASP A 292 3.67 0.54 25.15
N PRO A 293 4.90 0.94 25.50
CA PRO A 293 5.93 1.23 24.53
C PRO A 293 6.40 -0.03 23.80
N ILE A 294 6.72 0.12 22.53
CA ILE A 294 7.53 -0.80 21.76
C ILE A 294 8.89 -0.13 21.60
N PRO A 295 10.01 -0.79 21.87
CA PRO A 295 11.32 -0.17 21.67
C PRO A 295 11.54 0.23 20.22
N ASP A 296 12.04 1.45 19.97
CA ASP A 296 12.48 1.88 18.65
C ASP A 296 13.63 1.01 18.14
N HIS A 297 13.82 1.01 16.82
CA HIS A 297 15.01 0.44 16.21
C HIS A 297 16.28 1.15 16.69
N THR A 298 17.34 0.37 16.89
CA THR A 298 18.68 0.87 17.20
C THR A 298 19.69 0.32 16.20
N GLU A 299 20.83 0.97 16.03
CA GLU A 299 21.82 0.60 15.02
C GLU A 299 22.20 -0.89 15.06
N ASP A 300 22.37 -1.44 16.26
CA ASP A 300 22.87 -2.81 16.49
C ASP A 300 21.80 -3.79 17.00
N ASP A 301 20.51 -3.57 16.75
CA ASP A 301 19.45 -4.46 17.26
C ASP A 301 19.24 -5.75 16.47
N GLY A 302 19.96 -5.93 15.36
CA GLY A 302 19.93 -7.13 14.54
C GLY A 302 18.74 -7.24 13.58
N PHE A 303 17.91 -6.17 13.45
CA PHE A 303 16.80 -6.10 12.52
C PHE A 303 17.13 -5.19 11.34
N ALA A 304 16.50 -5.40 10.19
CA ALA A 304 16.48 -4.45 9.10
C ALA A 304 15.79 -3.14 9.55
N LYS A 305 16.23 -2.03 9.00
CA LYS A 305 15.66 -0.72 9.33
C LYS A 305 14.81 -0.22 8.17
N PRO A 306 13.68 0.44 8.45
CA PRO A 306 12.96 1.14 7.42
C PRO A 306 13.80 2.26 6.80
N ALA A 307 13.64 2.46 5.50
CA ALA A 307 14.25 3.58 4.78
C ALA A 307 13.58 4.91 5.16
N ALA A 308 12.28 4.88 5.46
CA ALA A 308 11.53 6.00 6.01
C ALA A 308 10.43 5.50 6.97
N HIS A 309 10.02 6.33 7.93
CA HIS A 309 8.91 6.00 8.84
C HIS A 309 8.10 7.24 9.23
N TRP A 310 6.85 7.04 9.65
CA TRP A 310 5.92 8.12 9.98
C TRP A 310 5.30 7.99 11.36
N THR A 311 5.55 9.00 12.21
CA THR A 311 4.87 9.21 13.48
C THR A 311 4.56 10.70 13.61
N PRO A 312 3.26 11.09 13.48
CA PRO A 312 2.05 10.26 13.39
C PRO A 312 1.90 9.52 12.07
N VAL A 313 1.06 8.48 12.06
CA VAL A 313 0.78 7.62 10.90
C VAL A 313 0.26 8.39 9.69
N ILE A 314 0.62 7.93 8.49
CA ILE A 314 -0.06 8.24 7.22
C ILE A 314 -1.17 7.22 6.92
N ALA A 315 -1.07 6.04 7.53
CA ALA A 315 -1.90 4.85 7.30
C ALA A 315 -1.96 4.48 5.81
N PRO A 316 -0.91 3.86 5.28
CA PRO A 316 -0.81 3.57 3.85
C PRO A 316 -1.93 2.63 3.39
N GLY A 317 -2.45 2.87 2.20
CA GLY A 317 -3.44 2.01 1.55
C GLY A 317 -2.83 1.19 0.41
N ASP A 318 -1.82 1.76 -0.25
CA ASP A 318 -1.14 1.23 -1.41
C ASP A 318 0.12 2.02 -1.73
N MET A 319 0.92 1.55 -2.70
CA MET A 319 2.11 2.24 -3.19
C MET A 319 2.46 1.74 -4.60
N ILE A 320 2.93 2.67 -5.44
CA ILE A 320 3.64 2.38 -6.70
C ILE A 320 5.00 3.06 -6.69
N ILE A 321 5.95 2.55 -7.47
CA ILE A 321 7.16 3.27 -7.88
C ILE A 321 6.88 3.85 -9.27
N TYR A 322 6.71 5.16 -9.33
CA TYR A 322 6.28 5.82 -10.55
C TYR A 322 7.34 5.75 -11.66
N SER A 323 6.94 5.28 -12.84
CA SER A 323 7.82 5.09 -13.99
C SER A 323 7.50 5.98 -15.19
N GLY A 324 6.33 6.60 -15.20
CA GLY A 324 5.78 7.35 -16.33
C GLY A 324 6.46 8.68 -16.60
N ASP A 325 6.17 9.23 -17.78
CA ASP A 325 6.73 10.51 -18.24
C ASP A 325 5.86 11.74 -17.88
N MET A 326 4.57 11.54 -17.56
CA MET A 326 3.63 12.65 -17.34
C MET A 326 4.04 13.53 -16.15
N PHE A 327 4.53 12.91 -15.08
CA PHE A 327 5.07 13.56 -13.90
C PHE A 327 6.59 13.36 -13.87
N GLY A 328 7.30 13.84 -14.90
CA GLY A 328 8.73 13.58 -15.08
C GLY A 328 9.61 13.76 -13.83
N PRO A 329 9.39 14.80 -12.97
CA PRO A 329 10.12 14.97 -11.72
C PRO A 329 9.88 13.86 -10.66
N TRP A 330 8.85 13.02 -10.83
CA TRP A 330 8.48 11.94 -9.89
C TRP A 330 9.00 10.57 -10.32
N GLN A 331 9.63 10.50 -11.50
CA GLN A 331 10.12 9.22 -12.02
C GLN A 331 11.14 8.59 -11.09
N GLY A 332 10.87 7.37 -10.67
CA GLY A 332 11.64 6.62 -9.68
C GLY A 332 11.22 6.83 -8.23
N ASP A 333 10.29 7.76 -7.94
CA ASP A 333 9.80 8.01 -6.59
C ASP A 333 8.67 7.03 -6.22
N ALA A 334 8.54 6.74 -4.93
CA ALA A 334 7.38 6.04 -4.40
C ALA A 334 6.22 7.01 -4.22
N ILE A 335 5.05 6.64 -4.76
CA ILE A 335 3.79 7.35 -4.57
C ILE A 335 2.89 6.50 -3.69
N ILE A 336 2.66 6.95 -2.46
CA ILE A 336 1.93 6.22 -1.44
C ILE A 336 0.52 6.78 -1.30
N ALA A 337 -0.48 5.92 -1.42
CA ALA A 337 -1.87 6.22 -1.10
C ALA A 337 -2.07 6.25 0.41
N GLY A 338 -2.55 7.36 0.96
CA GLY A 338 -2.68 7.54 2.40
C GLY A 338 -4.14 7.62 2.88
N LEU A 339 -4.49 6.78 3.83
CA LEU A 339 -5.84 6.74 4.41
C LEU A 339 -6.03 7.81 5.50
N VAL A 340 -5.04 8.02 6.36
CA VAL A 340 -5.07 9.04 7.42
C VAL A 340 -4.55 10.37 6.90
N SER A 341 -3.53 10.36 6.05
CA SER A 341 -3.06 11.58 5.38
C SER A 341 -4.06 12.15 4.39
N GLN A 342 -5.11 11.38 4.01
CA GLN A 342 -6.19 11.79 3.10
C GLN A 342 -5.69 12.29 1.75
N GLY A 343 -4.70 11.61 1.18
CA GLY A 343 -4.08 12.02 -0.06
C GLY A 343 -2.93 11.14 -0.47
N LEU A 344 -2.06 11.66 -1.31
CA LEU A 344 -0.84 11.01 -1.74
C LEU A 344 0.37 11.53 -0.97
N VAL A 345 1.31 10.66 -0.69
CA VAL A 345 2.63 11.00 -0.13
C VAL A 345 3.69 10.59 -1.13
N ARG A 346 4.43 11.55 -1.67
CA ARG A 346 5.57 11.31 -2.55
C ARG A 346 6.84 11.16 -1.74
N VAL A 347 7.59 10.13 -2.03
CA VAL A 347 8.84 9.80 -1.34
C VAL A 347 9.94 9.61 -2.39
N GLU A 348 10.94 10.46 -2.35
CA GLU A 348 12.14 10.33 -3.17
C GLU A 348 12.95 9.12 -2.72
N LEU A 349 13.34 8.26 -3.68
CA LEU A 349 14.21 7.12 -3.46
C LEU A 349 15.60 7.41 -4.04
N ASP A 350 16.65 7.29 -3.22
CA ASP A 350 18.05 7.41 -3.65
C ASP A 350 18.84 6.18 -3.18
N GLY A 351 19.04 5.23 -4.10
CA GLY A 351 19.63 3.94 -3.77
C GLY A 351 18.77 3.17 -2.76
N GLU A 352 19.27 2.96 -1.55
CA GLU A 352 18.56 2.26 -0.46
C GLU A 352 17.92 3.21 0.56
N THR A 353 17.98 4.52 0.32
CA THR A 353 17.43 5.55 1.21
C THR A 353 16.14 6.13 0.65
N ALA A 354 15.31 6.64 1.53
CA ALA A 354 14.03 7.24 1.17
C ALA A 354 13.79 8.51 2.02
N ALA A 355 13.19 9.53 1.39
CA ALA A 355 12.82 10.76 2.08
C ALA A 355 11.46 11.26 1.59
N GLU A 356 10.55 11.58 2.52
CA GLU A 356 9.30 12.24 2.14
C GLU A 356 9.59 13.59 1.47
N ALA A 357 9.10 13.76 0.25
CA ALA A 357 9.29 14.97 -0.53
C ALA A 357 8.07 15.88 -0.47
N GLU A 358 6.86 15.32 -0.61
CA GLU A 358 5.65 16.12 -0.76
C GLU A 358 4.38 15.36 -0.39
N ARG A 359 3.34 16.10 -0.01
CA ARG A 359 1.99 15.55 0.22
C ARG A 359 0.97 16.30 -0.62
N TYR A 360 0.09 15.53 -1.26
CA TYR A 360 -1.04 16.04 -2.03
C TYR A 360 -2.33 15.70 -1.30
N ASP A 361 -2.97 16.72 -0.70
CA ASP A 361 -4.26 16.57 -0.02
C ASP A 361 -5.37 16.36 -1.06
N MET A 362 -6.01 15.20 -1.01
CA MET A 362 -7.15 14.84 -1.87
C MET A 362 -8.49 15.04 -1.17
N GLY A 363 -8.49 15.42 0.10
CA GLY A 363 -9.69 15.59 0.93
C GLY A 363 -10.43 14.29 1.24
N ALA A 364 -9.85 13.13 0.92
CA ALA A 364 -10.44 11.82 1.10
C ALA A 364 -9.37 10.77 1.43
N ARG A 365 -9.77 9.70 2.07
CA ARG A 365 -8.92 8.54 2.34
C ARG A 365 -8.62 7.84 1.01
N ILE A 366 -7.37 7.69 0.65
CA ILE A 366 -6.96 7.01 -0.59
C ILE A 366 -6.56 5.57 -0.26
N ARG A 367 -7.23 4.62 -0.94
CA ARG A 367 -7.06 3.18 -0.71
C ARG A 367 -6.06 2.54 -1.65
N SER A 368 -6.04 2.94 -2.92
CA SER A 368 -5.15 2.36 -3.92
C SER A 368 -4.66 3.45 -4.86
N VAL A 369 -3.50 3.22 -5.45
CA VAL A 369 -2.86 4.07 -6.45
C VAL A 369 -2.28 3.18 -7.54
N GLU A 370 -2.37 3.64 -8.80
CA GLU A 370 -1.95 2.90 -9.97
C GLU A 370 -1.42 3.87 -11.04
N GLU A 371 -0.47 3.43 -11.85
CA GLU A 371 0.01 4.16 -13.01
C GLU A 371 -0.82 3.81 -14.24
N GLY A 372 -1.37 4.81 -14.90
CA GLY A 372 -2.12 4.63 -16.13
C GLY A 372 -1.22 4.48 -17.36
N PRO A 373 -1.73 3.88 -18.45
CA PRO A 373 -0.96 3.61 -19.68
C PRO A 373 -0.44 4.87 -20.39
N ASP A 374 -0.93 6.04 -20.02
CA ASP A 374 -0.48 7.35 -20.50
C ASP A 374 0.42 8.09 -19.49
N GLY A 375 0.85 7.42 -18.42
CA GLY A 375 1.64 7.98 -17.33
C GLY A 375 0.82 8.82 -16.33
N SER A 376 -0.50 8.87 -16.47
CA SER A 376 -1.36 9.47 -15.45
C SER A 376 -1.40 8.62 -14.18
N ILE A 377 -1.69 9.23 -13.03
CA ILE A 377 -1.87 8.49 -11.79
C ILE A 377 -3.36 8.30 -11.54
N TRP A 378 -3.75 7.08 -11.20
CA TRP A 378 -5.11 6.72 -10.86
C TRP A 378 -5.20 6.37 -9.39
N ILE A 379 -6.26 6.82 -8.73
CA ILE A 379 -6.48 6.56 -7.31
C ILE A 379 -7.89 6.08 -7.05
N ALA A 380 -8.03 5.22 -6.03
CA ALA A 380 -9.30 4.79 -5.49
C ALA A 380 -9.50 5.38 -4.10
N GLU A 381 -10.61 6.07 -3.87
CA GLU A 381 -11.02 6.51 -2.55
C GLU A 381 -11.55 5.34 -1.72
N ASP A 382 -11.28 5.35 -0.41
CA ASP A 382 -11.73 4.33 0.55
C ASP A 382 -13.19 4.60 0.99
N GLY A 383 -14.02 3.56 0.99
CA GLY A 383 -15.38 3.64 1.53
C GLY A 383 -16.48 3.21 0.56
N PRO A 384 -17.76 3.24 1.01
CA PRO A 384 -18.87 2.63 0.28
C PRO A 384 -19.26 3.37 -1.02
N GLU A 385 -18.81 4.56 -1.24
CA GLU A 385 -19.01 5.36 -2.46
C GLU A 385 -17.66 5.89 -2.94
N GLY A 386 -16.64 5.00 -2.89
CA GLY A 386 -15.27 5.34 -3.25
C GLY A 386 -15.17 5.70 -4.73
N ARG A 387 -14.68 6.91 -5.03
CA ARG A 387 -14.48 7.36 -6.41
C ARG A 387 -13.18 6.80 -6.96
N ILE A 388 -13.18 6.52 -8.26
CA ILE A 388 -11.96 6.36 -9.04
C ILE A 388 -11.66 7.69 -9.70
N LEU A 389 -10.47 8.21 -9.47
CA LEU A 389 -10.01 9.50 -9.98
C LEU A 389 -8.78 9.32 -10.85
N LYS A 390 -8.76 9.99 -12.01
CA LYS A 390 -7.58 10.15 -12.84
C LYS A 390 -6.90 11.47 -12.52
N LEU A 391 -5.59 11.43 -12.27
CA LEU A 391 -4.74 12.59 -12.00
C LEU A 391 -3.81 12.80 -13.19
N SER A 392 -3.78 14.02 -13.72
CA SER A 392 -2.90 14.39 -14.82
C SER A 392 -2.14 15.68 -14.46
N ALA A 393 -0.94 15.86 -14.99
CA ALA A 393 -0.20 17.11 -14.86
C ALA A 393 -0.89 18.22 -15.70
N GLN A 394 -0.96 19.44 -15.14
CA GLN A 394 -1.51 20.63 -15.83
C GLN A 394 -0.42 21.35 -16.64
#